data_929c2add9602d2b026fcb4f2981e6820
#
_entry.id   929c2add9602d2b026fcb4f2981e6820
#
_cell.length_a   1.000
_cell.length_b   1.000
_cell.length_c   1.000
_cell.angle_alpha   90.00
_cell.angle_beta   90.00
_cell.angle_gamma   90.00
#
_symmetry.space_group_name_H-M   'P 1'
#
loop_
_entity.id
_entity.type
_entity.pdbx_description
1 polymer ?
#
loop_
_entity_poly.entity_id
_entity_poly.type
_entity_poly.pdbx_seq_one_letter_code
_entity_poly.pdbx_strand_id
1 'polypeptide(L)'
;MLKKLEVLEDKYKELTEKISDPEIINDQKTWQKYMKEHADLEPIVMKYREYTNVLQSIADSKEILQEESDEELRELAKMELSEMEDMVEPLESELKILLLPKDPNDDKNVIVEIRGGAGGDEAALFAGDLFRMYSRYAERRRWKMELLSASDTGVGGYKEVSFLIKGKGAYSRLKYESGGRIHTSTATVAVLPEVETVEVNINPNDLRIDVFRSSGNGGQSVNTTDSAVRITHIPTGEVVSCQDGKSQLKNKEQALKILVARLNDKAIAEQNKDIAAERKSQVGTGDRSERIRTYNFPQGRVSDHRINLTLYKLDSFLDGDIDEMIDALITVDQTEKMASI
;
A
#
# COMPACT_ATOMS: atom_id res chain seq x y z
N MET A 1 20.27 16.38 -5.02
CA MET A 1 19.91 15.18 -5.80
C MET A 1 21.10 14.26 -6.00
N LEU A 2 22.18 14.65 -6.67
CA LEU A 2 23.32 13.76 -7.03
C LEU A 2 23.96 13.05 -5.85
N LYS A 3 24.32 13.75 -4.76
CA LYS A 3 24.85 13.10 -3.54
C LYS A 3 23.95 12.03 -2.95
N LYS A 4 22.63 12.20 -3.05
CA LYS A 4 21.67 11.19 -2.57
C LYS A 4 21.68 9.96 -3.48
N LEU A 5 21.81 10.15 -4.79
CA LEU A 5 21.90 9.08 -5.77
C LEU A 5 23.19 8.27 -5.64
N GLU A 6 24.33 8.92 -5.39
CA GLU A 6 25.60 8.24 -5.09
C GLU A 6 25.48 7.32 -3.87
N VAL A 7 24.90 7.82 -2.77
CA VAL A 7 24.66 7.01 -1.56
C VAL A 7 23.74 5.82 -1.83
N LEU A 8 22.73 5.99 -2.68
CA LEU A 8 21.81 4.90 -3.07
C LEU A 8 22.52 3.87 -3.96
N GLU A 9 23.41 4.29 -4.85
CA GLU A 9 24.22 3.38 -5.66
C GLU A 9 25.19 2.57 -4.80
N ASP A 10 25.85 3.19 -3.83
CA ASP A 10 26.74 2.48 -2.91
C ASP A 10 25.97 1.47 -2.05
N LYS A 11 24.79 1.87 -1.56
CA LYS A 11 23.90 0.93 -0.86
C LYS A 11 23.45 -0.23 -1.74
N TYR A 12 23.17 0.01 -3.01
CA TYR A 12 22.81 -1.04 -3.97
C TYR A 12 23.95 -2.05 -4.18
N LYS A 13 25.20 -1.57 -4.31
CA LYS A 13 26.39 -2.42 -4.41
C LYS A 13 26.54 -3.28 -3.14
N GLU A 14 26.43 -2.66 -1.95
CA GLU A 14 26.49 -3.36 -0.67
C GLU A 14 25.41 -4.46 -0.55
N LEU A 15 24.19 -4.17 -0.98
CA LEU A 15 23.09 -5.14 -0.98
C LEU A 15 23.34 -6.28 -1.97
N THR A 16 23.94 -6.00 -3.14
CA THR A 16 24.31 -7.00 -4.13
C THR A 16 25.33 -8.01 -3.56
N GLU A 17 26.31 -7.51 -2.80
CA GLU A 17 27.27 -8.35 -2.09
C GLU A 17 26.60 -9.20 -1.00
N LYS A 18 25.76 -8.58 -0.16
CA LYS A 18 25.03 -9.28 0.92
C LYS A 18 24.08 -10.36 0.43
N ILE A 19 23.40 -10.13 -0.68
CA ILE A 19 22.47 -11.12 -1.27
C ILE A 19 23.24 -12.37 -1.77
N SER A 20 24.50 -12.19 -2.16
CA SER A 20 25.37 -13.26 -2.64
C SER A 20 26.11 -13.99 -1.52
N ASP A 21 26.02 -13.52 -0.26
CA ASP A 21 26.70 -14.12 0.88
C ASP A 21 26.01 -15.43 1.33
N PRO A 22 26.72 -16.57 1.36
CA PRO A 22 26.16 -17.84 1.81
C PRO A 22 25.58 -17.83 3.24
N GLU A 23 26.13 -17.02 4.14
CA GLU A 23 25.62 -16.90 5.52
C GLU A 23 24.24 -16.25 5.55
N ILE A 24 24.03 -15.23 4.72
CA ILE A 24 22.76 -14.50 4.63
C ILE A 24 21.72 -15.34 3.88
N ILE A 25 22.10 -16.10 2.86
CA ILE A 25 21.21 -17.01 2.13
C ILE A 25 20.57 -18.05 3.05
N ASN A 26 21.27 -18.49 4.09
CA ASN A 26 20.74 -19.41 5.09
C ASN A 26 19.69 -18.77 6.03
N ASP A 27 19.70 -17.46 6.21
CA ASP A 27 18.64 -16.72 6.91
C ASP A 27 17.61 -16.17 5.91
N GLN A 28 16.62 -16.99 5.59
CA GLN A 28 15.60 -16.70 4.59
C GLN A 28 14.86 -15.36 4.82
N LYS A 29 14.64 -14.96 6.08
CA LYS A 29 13.95 -13.69 6.39
C LYS A 29 14.82 -12.48 6.07
N THR A 30 16.08 -12.50 6.49
CA THR A 30 17.04 -11.43 6.21
C THR A 30 17.37 -11.34 4.74
N TRP A 31 17.52 -12.49 4.06
CA TRP A 31 17.73 -12.53 2.61
C TRP A 31 16.57 -11.94 1.82
N GLN A 32 15.31 -12.31 2.15
CA GLN A 32 14.13 -11.73 1.50
C GLN A 32 14.03 -10.21 1.71
N LYS A 33 14.39 -9.72 2.89
CA LYS A 33 14.42 -8.29 3.18
C LYS A 33 15.43 -7.57 2.27
N TYR A 34 16.65 -8.10 2.15
CA TYR A 34 17.69 -7.51 1.30
C TYR A 34 17.34 -7.60 -0.18
N MET A 35 16.74 -8.72 -0.64
CA MET A 35 16.24 -8.85 -2.00
C MET A 35 15.18 -7.80 -2.33
N LYS A 36 14.27 -7.53 -1.41
CA LYS A 36 13.24 -6.50 -1.60
C LYS A 36 13.87 -5.10 -1.67
N GLU A 37 14.76 -4.76 -0.75
CA GLU A 37 15.47 -3.48 -0.76
C GLU A 37 16.30 -3.30 -2.04
N HIS A 38 16.96 -4.34 -2.50
CA HIS A 38 17.73 -4.34 -3.76
C HIS A 38 16.82 -4.09 -4.97
N ALA A 39 15.71 -4.82 -5.08
CA ALA A 39 14.74 -4.65 -6.15
C ALA A 39 14.09 -3.24 -6.16
N ASP A 40 13.90 -2.64 -4.99
CA ASP A 40 13.37 -1.28 -4.88
C ASP A 40 14.38 -0.22 -5.34
N LEU A 41 15.68 -0.45 -5.15
CA LEU A 41 16.75 0.47 -5.57
C LEU A 41 17.16 0.31 -7.03
N GLU A 42 17.00 -0.89 -7.61
CA GLU A 42 17.44 -1.21 -8.98
C GLU A 42 16.99 -0.19 -10.04
N PRO A 43 15.69 0.19 -10.15
CA PRO A 43 15.26 1.14 -11.17
C PRO A 43 15.89 2.54 -10.98
N ILE A 44 16.13 2.96 -9.74
CA ILE A 44 16.77 4.24 -9.43
C ILE A 44 18.23 4.22 -9.87
N VAL A 45 18.96 3.15 -9.52
CA VAL A 45 20.38 3.00 -9.82
C VAL A 45 20.63 2.84 -11.31
N MET A 46 19.78 2.06 -12.02
CA MET A 46 19.88 1.90 -13.46
C MET A 46 19.68 3.23 -14.19
N LYS A 47 18.66 4.00 -13.79
CA LYS A 47 18.40 5.32 -14.37
C LYS A 47 19.52 6.34 -14.02
N TYR A 48 20.07 6.26 -12.82
CA TYR A 48 21.22 7.09 -12.42
C TYR A 48 22.46 6.78 -13.24
N ARG A 49 22.75 5.51 -13.52
CA ARG A 49 23.87 5.11 -14.40
C ARG A 49 23.68 5.60 -15.83
N GLU A 50 22.44 5.51 -16.35
CA GLU A 50 22.11 6.09 -17.66
C GLU A 50 22.41 7.60 -17.68
N TYR A 51 21.95 8.34 -16.67
CA TYR A 51 22.20 9.76 -16.53
C TYR A 51 23.70 10.10 -16.43
N THR A 52 24.47 9.36 -15.63
CA THR A 52 25.93 9.58 -15.51
C THR A 52 26.66 9.28 -16.80
N ASN A 53 26.24 8.25 -17.55
CA ASN A 53 26.79 7.94 -18.86
C ASN A 53 26.53 9.08 -19.88
N VAL A 54 25.31 9.65 -19.89
CA VAL A 54 24.99 10.80 -20.75
C VAL A 54 25.83 12.00 -20.38
N LEU A 55 26.02 12.30 -19.09
CA LEU A 55 26.90 13.39 -18.67
C LEU A 55 28.36 13.17 -19.07
N GLN A 56 28.85 11.93 -19.01
CA GLN A 56 30.18 11.57 -19.45
C GLN A 56 30.34 11.77 -20.97
N SER A 57 29.37 11.26 -21.77
CA SER A 57 29.37 11.47 -23.22
C SER A 57 29.37 12.96 -23.61
N ILE A 58 28.62 13.80 -22.86
CA ILE A 58 28.62 15.25 -23.03
C ILE A 58 30.03 15.83 -22.77
N ALA A 59 30.70 15.38 -21.71
CA ALA A 59 32.04 15.83 -21.37
C ALA A 59 33.04 15.42 -22.44
N ASP A 60 33.02 14.16 -22.88
CA ASP A 60 33.88 13.60 -23.90
C ASP A 60 33.68 14.32 -25.27
N SER A 61 32.44 14.55 -25.68
CA SER A 61 32.12 15.29 -26.89
C SER A 61 32.62 16.74 -26.85
N LYS A 62 32.54 17.41 -25.68
CA LYS A 62 33.09 18.76 -25.48
C LYS A 62 34.61 18.78 -25.53
N GLU A 63 35.28 17.75 -25.00
CA GLU A 63 36.74 17.61 -25.09
C GLU A 63 37.18 17.40 -26.55
N ILE A 64 36.53 16.53 -27.31
CA ILE A 64 36.76 16.31 -28.75
C ILE A 64 36.61 17.63 -29.52
N LEU A 65 35.57 18.42 -29.23
CA LEU A 65 35.35 19.70 -29.89
C LEU A 65 36.45 20.75 -29.60
N GLN A 66 37.19 20.62 -28.50
CA GLN A 66 38.28 21.52 -28.12
C GLN A 66 39.63 21.08 -28.68
N GLU A 67 39.90 19.78 -28.72
CA GLU A 67 41.22 19.23 -29.01
C GLU A 67 41.38 18.74 -30.46
N GLU A 68 40.25 18.31 -31.09
CA GLU A 68 40.28 17.69 -32.41
C GLU A 68 40.25 18.76 -33.54
N SER A 69 41.08 18.53 -34.56
CA SER A 69 41.18 19.40 -35.74
C SER A 69 40.41 18.87 -36.95
N ASP A 70 40.04 17.57 -36.92
CA ASP A 70 39.30 16.93 -38.00
C ASP A 70 37.83 17.41 -38.01
N GLU A 71 37.40 17.95 -39.15
CA GLU A 71 36.11 18.60 -39.31
C GLU A 71 34.95 17.58 -39.26
N GLU A 72 35.19 16.35 -39.79
CA GLU A 72 34.17 15.27 -39.73
C GLU A 72 33.94 14.76 -38.30
N LEU A 73 35.02 14.58 -37.53
CA LEU A 73 34.94 14.18 -36.11
C LEU A 73 34.28 15.26 -35.25
N ARG A 74 34.55 16.54 -35.55
CA ARG A 74 33.91 17.67 -34.87
C ARG A 74 32.42 17.78 -35.18
N GLU A 75 32.00 17.48 -36.42
CA GLU A 75 30.55 17.45 -36.75
C GLU A 75 29.83 16.31 -36.05
N LEU A 76 30.40 15.12 -36.01
CA LEU A 76 29.89 13.99 -35.27
C LEU A 76 29.76 14.31 -33.77
N ALA A 77 30.80 14.89 -33.17
CA ALA A 77 30.76 15.28 -31.76
C ALA A 77 29.71 16.37 -31.46
N LYS A 78 29.44 17.29 -32.39
CA LYS A 78 28.34 18.28 -32.24
C LYS A 78 26.98 17.64 -32.27
N MET A 79 26.76 16.68 -33.17
CA MET A 79 25.50 15.96 -33.26
C MET A 79 25.27 15.15 -32.00
N GLU A 80 26.25 14.38 -31.54
CA GLU A 80 26.19 13.60 -30.31
C GLU A 80 25.94 14.50 -29.07
N LEU A 81 26.66 15.62 -28.99
CA LEU A 81 26.47 16.59 -27.91
C LEU A 81 25.04 17.11 -27.84
N SER A 82 24.45 17.49 -29.00
CA SER A 82 23.06 17.97 -29.04
C SER A 82 22.07 16.89 -28.61
N GLU A 83 22.26 15.66 -29.08
CA GLU A 83 21.40 14.52 -28.72
C GLU A 83 21.50 14.20 -27.23
N MET A 84 22.70 14.19 -26.66
CA MET A 84 22.91 13.92 -25.23
C MET A 84 22.39 15.06 -24.34
N GLU A 85 22.58 16.32 -24.74
CA GLU A 85 22.05 17.47 -24.00
C GLU A 85 20.50 17.45 -23.94
N ASP A 86 19.83 17.04 -25.02
CA ASP A 86 18.36 16.87 -25.04
C ASP A 86 17.87 15.76 -24.14
N MET A 87 18.71 14.77 -23.82
CA MET A 87 18.35 13.67 -22.90
C MET A 87 18.48 14.03 -21.42
N VAL A 88 19.21 15.07 -21.05
CA VAL A 88 19.50 15.41 -19.64
C VAL A 88 18.24 15.76 -18.87
N GLU A 89 17.42 16.67 -19.38
CA GLU A 89 16.21 17.15 -18.68
C GLU A 89 15.15 16.05 -18.47
N PRO A 90 14.83 15.21 -19.47
CA PRO A 90 13.96 14.05 -19.26
C PRO A 90 14.49 13.08 -18.21
N LEU A 91 15.79 12.74 -18.24
CA LEU A 91 16.39 11.82 -17.26
C LEU A 91 16.39 12.40 -15.84
N GLU A 92 16.66 13.69 -15.69
CA GLU A 92 16.55 14.36 -14.38
C GLU A 92 15.12 14.33 -13.84
N SER A 93 14.13 14.53 -14.68
CA SER A 93 12.73 14.48 -14.32
C SER A 93 12.32 13.07 -13.90
N GLU A 94 12.73 12.05 -14.63
CA GLU A 94 12.48 10.64 -14.26
C GLU A 94 13.17 10.28 -12.94
N LEU A 95 14.43 10.70 -12.73
CA LEU A 95 15.15 10.48 -11.47
C LEU A 95 14.46 11.15 -10.28
N LYS A 96 13.95 12.37 -10.45
CA LYS A 96 13.18 13.06 -9.41
C LYS A 96 11.93 12.26 -9.04
N ILE A 97 11.20 11.72 -10.02
CA ILE A 97 10.03 10.87 -9.80
C ILE A 97 10.41 9.58 -9.05
N LEU A 98 11.49 8.93 -9.47
CA LEU A 98 11.97 7.69 -8.83
C LEU A 98 12.43 7.90 -7.38
N LEU A 99 12.89 9.11 -7.03
CA LEU A 99 13.32 9.49 -5.69
C LEU A 99 12.17 9.88 -4.76
N LEU A 100 10.94 10.00 -5.28
CA LEU A 100 9.76 10.26 -4.44
C LEU A 100 9.55 9.10 -3.44
N PRO A 101 9.14 9.41 -2.21
CA PRO A 101 8.85 8.36 -1.25
C PRO A 101 7.71 7.48 -1.76
N LYS A 102 7.99 6.19 -1.92
CA LYS A 102 6.99 5.20 -2.29
C LYS A 102 6.08 4.95 -1.08
N ASP A 103 4.79 4.85 -1.32
CA ASP A 103 3.84 4.39 -0.31
C ASP A 103 4.12 2.90 -0.01
N PRO A 104 4.34 2.51 1.26
CA PRO A 104 4.60 1.12 1.62
C PRO A 104 3.44 0.17 1.26
N ASN A 105 2.27 0.71 0.98
CA ASN A 105 1.10 -0.05 0.58
C ASN A 105 0.96 -0.24 -0.94
N ASP A 106 1.78 0.43 -1.76
CA ASP A 106 1.66 0.42 -3.23
C ASP A 106 1.71 -0.98 -3.86
N ASP A 107 2.46 -1.91 -3.24
CA ASP A 107 2.58 -3.29 -3.70
C ASP A 107 1.46 -4.22 -3.19
N LYS A 108 0.59 -3.73 -2.31
CA LYS A 108 -0.47 -4.53 -1.70
C LYS A 108 -1.66 -4.71 -2.64
N ASN A 109 -2.42 -5.76 -2.38
CA ASN A 109 -3.77 -5.88 -2.90
C ASN A 109 -4.67 -4.82 -2.27
N VAL A 110 -5.82 -4.59 -2.87
CA VAL A 110 -6.71 -3.50 -2.47
C VAL A 110 -8.11 -4.00 -2.18
N ILE A 111 -8.69 -3.52 -1.09
CA ILE A 111 -10.09 -3.70 -0.75
C ILE A 111 -10.82 -2.43 -1.17
N VAL A 112 -11.83 -2.57 -2.00
CA VAL A 112 -12.71 -1.48 -2.43
C VAL A 112 -14.08 -1.70 -1.83
N GLU A 113 -14.58 -0.66 -1.16
CA GLU A 113 -15.91 -0.65 -0.57
C GLU A 113 -16.73 0.46 -1.21
N ILE A 114 -17.89 0.13 -1.75
CA ILE A 114 -18.81 1.08 -2.38
C ILE A 114 -20.10 1.08 -1.58
N ARG A 115 -20.55 2.27 -1.20
CA ARG A 115 -21.80 2.45 -0.46
C ARG A 115 -22.69 3.46 -1.19
N GLY A 116 -23.94 3.10 -1.42
CA GLY A 116 -24.97 4.04 -1.88
C GLY A 116 -25.20 5.11 -0.81
N GLY A 117 -25.25 6.37 -1.23
CA GLY A 117 -25.52 7.50 -0.35
C GLY A 117 -26.97 7.98 -0.45
N ALA A 118 -27.17 9.29 -0.61
CA ALA A 118 -28.50 9.88 -0.77
C ALA A 118 -29.09 9.53 -2.16
N GLY A 119 -30.33 9.02 -2.18
CA GLY A 119 -31.05 8.70 -3.43
C GLY A 119 -31.79 7.36 -3.42
N GLY A 120 -31.77 6.61 -2.31
CA GLY A 120 -32.51 5.34 -2.20
C GLY A 120 -32.07 4.31 -3.24
N ASP A 121 -33.01 3.73 -3.99
CA ASP A 121 -32.75 2.71 -5.01
C ASP A 121 -31.84 3.22 -6.15
N GLU A 122 -31.95 4.50 -6.51
CA GLU A 122 -31.10 5.11 -7.53
C GLU A 122 -29.62 5.16 -7.06
N ALA A 123 -29.38 5.46 -5.79
CA ALA A 123 -28.04 5.41 -5.21
C ALA A 123 -27.49 3.98 -5.19
N ALA A 124 -28.35 2.99 -4.95
CA ALA A 124 -27.96 1.59 -4.99
C ALA A 124 -27.63 1.11 -6.41
N LEU A 125 -28.38 1.54 -7.42
CA LEU A 125 -28.07 1.27 -8.83
C LEU A 125 -26.76 1.93 -9.25
N PHE A 126 -26.53 3.16 -8.83
CA PHE A 126 -25.27 3.85 -9.08
C PHE A 126 -24.07 3.15 -8.41
N ALA A 127 -24.22 2.65 -7.21
CA ALA A 127 -23.20 1.80 -6.57
C ALA A 127 -22.94 0.52 -7.38
N GLY A 128 -23.96 -0.07 -7.99
CA GLY A 128 -23.84 -1.21 -8.90
C GLY A 128 -23.07 -0.87 -10.18
N ASP A 129 -23.30 0.31 -10.77
CA ASP A 129 -22.55 0.79 -11.93
C ASP A 129 -21.06 1.00 -11.61
N LEU A 130 -20.75 1.57 -10.44
CA LEU A 130 -19.38 1.73 -9.97
C LEU A 130 -18.70 0.38 -9.70
N PHE A 131 -19.42 -0.58 -9.11
CA PHE A 131 -18.90 -1.93 -8.90
C PHE A 131 -18.57 -2.60 -10.25
N ARG A 132 -19.44 -2.48 -11.23
CA ARG A 132 -19.20 -2.98 -12.60
C ARG A 132 -17.98 -2.29 -13.22
N MET A 133 -17.85 -0.99 -13.09
CA MET A 133 -16.73 -0.21 -13.61
C MET A 133 -15.38 -0.73 -13.05
N TYR A 134 -15.26 -0.91 -11.75
CA TYR A 134 -14.03 -1.44 -11.15
C TYR A 134 -13.80 -2.91 -11.49
N SER A 135 -14.85 -3.72 -11.64
CA SER A 135 -14.74 -5.10 -12.09
C SER A 135 -14.16 -5.18 -13.51
N ARG A 136 -14.68 -4.36 -14.43
CA ARG A 136 -14.15 -4.26 -15.79
C ARG A 136 -12.73 -3.73 -15.84
N TYR A 137 -12.41 -2.78 -14.99
CA TYR A 137 -11.03 -2.29 -14.86
C TYR A 137 -10.08 -3.38 -14.41
N ALA A 138 -10.44 -4.14 -13.39
CA ALA A 138 -9.64 -5.27 -12.90
C ALA A 138 -9.43 -6.32 -14.00
N GLU A 139 -10.49 -6.66 -14.79
CA GLU A 139 -10.39 -7.57 -15.94
C GLU A 139 -9.40 -7.06 -17.00
N ARG A 140 -9.47 -5.76 -17.36
CA ARG A 140 -8.55 -5.13 -18.34
C ARG A 140 -7.11 -5.20 -17.88
N ARG A 141 -6.88 -5.04 -16.56
CA ARG A 141 -5.54 -5.13 -15.93
C ARG A 141 -5.10 -6.58 -15.66
N ARG A 142 -5.95 -7.58 -15.94
CA ARG A 142 -5.72 -9.01 -15.63
C ARG A 142 -5.52 -9.25 -14.14
N TRP A 143 -6.17 -8.43 -13.30
CA TRP A 143 -6.21 -8.62 -11.86
C TRP A 143 -7.37 -9.54 -11.48
N LYS A 144 -7.19 -10.29 -10.39
CA LYS A 144 -8.25 -11.14 -9.86
C LYS A 144 -9.13 -10.35 -8.90
N MET A 145 -10.43 -10.49 -9.04
CA MET A 145 -11.41 -9.89 -8.13
C MET A 145 -12.13 -10.97 -7.33
N GLU A 146 -12.34 -10.69 -6.06
CA GLU A 146 -13.03 -11.55 -5.11
C GLU A 146 -14.07 -10.72 -4.34
N LEU A 147 -15.33 -11.13 -4.41
CA LEU A 147 -16.40 -10.48 -3.67
C LEU A 147 -16.29 -10.87 -2.18
N LEU A 148 -16.18 -9.89 -1.29
CA LEU A 148 -16.09 -10.10 0.16
C LEU A 148 -17.47 -10.03 0.80
N SER A 149 -18.27 -9.01 0.49
CA SER A 149 -19.63 -8.84 0.98
C SER A 149 -20.47 -8.01 0.00
N ALA A 150 -21.76 -8.28 -0.03
CA ALA A 150 -22.71 -7.50 -0.81
C ALA A 150 -24.05 -7.44 -0.08
N SER A 151 -24.64 -6.25 -0.02
CA SER A 151 -25.99 -6.01 0.45
C SER A 151 -26.80 -5.47 -0.73
N ASP A 152 -27.52 -6.35 -1.44
CA ASP A 152 -28.32 -5.97 -2.59
C ASP A 152 -29.67 -5.35 -2.17
N THR A 153 -30.31 -4.65 -3.09
CA THR A 153 -31.60 -3.98 -2.85
C THR A 153 -32.77 -4.68 -3.53
N GLY A 154 -32.53 -5.83 -4.19
CA GLY A 154 -33.56 -6.54 -4.96
C GLY A 154 -33.94 -5.89 -6.31
N VAL A 155 -33.45 -4.67 -6.58
CA VAL A 155 -33.65 -3.94 -7.85
C VAL A 155 -32.39 -3.95 -8.73
N GLY A 156 -31.40 -4.79 -8.41
CA GLY A 156 -30.15 -4.91 -9.16
C GLY A 156 -29.03 -3.96 -8.74
N GLY A 157 -29.22 -3.21 -7.66
CA GLY A 157 -28.20 -2.33 -7.07
C GLY A 157 -27.74 -2.80 -5.70
N TYR A 158 -26.73 -2.14 -5.13
CA TYR A 158 -26.15 -2.45 -3.83
C TYR A 158 -26.29 -1.28 -2.86
N LYS A 159 -26.77 -1.56 -1.63
CA LYS A 159 -26.62 -0.62 -0.50
C LYS A 159 -25.15 -0.47 -0.15
N GLU A 160 -24.46 -1.60 -0.12
CA GLU A 160 -23.05 -1.69 0.17
C GLU A 160 -22.48 -2.92 -0.55
N VAL A 161 -21.32 -2.78 -1.16
CA VAL A 161 -20.57 -3.88 -1.76
C VAL A 161 -19.08 -3.69 -1.44
N SER A 162 -18.43 -4.78 -1.01
CA SER A 162 -17.00 -4.81 -0.69
C SER A 162 -16.35 -5.95 -1.45
N PHE A 163 -15.22 -5.70 -2.07
CA PHE A 163 -14.49 -6.67 -2.88
C PHE A 163 -13.00 -6.42 -2.83
N LEU A 164 -12.25 -7.51 -2.97
CA LEU A 164 -10.79 -7.52 -2.99
C LEU A 164 -10.30 -7.61 -4.42
N ILE A 165 -9.38 -6.75 -4.81
CA ILE A 165 -8.67 -6.82 -6.09
C ILE A 165 -7.22 -7.22 -5.82
N LYS A 166 -6.83 -8.39 -6.37
CA LYS A 166 -5.50 -8.98 -6.24
C LYS A 166 -4.70 -8.75 -7.52
N GLY A 167 -3.61 -7.99 -7.42
CA GLY A 167 -2.74 -7.74 -8.56
C GLY A 167 -1.60 -6.80 -8.24
N LYS A 168 -0.49 -6.97 -8.96
CA LYS A 168 0.69 -6.11 -8.77
C LYS A 168 0.33 -4.64 -9.04
N GLY A 169 0.57 -3.78 -8.06
CA GLY A 169 0.29 -2.35 -8.16
C GLY A 169 -1.21 -1.98 -8.11
N ALA A 170 -2.09 -2.90 -7.67
CA ALA A 170 -3.52 -2.61 -7.60
C ALA A 170 -3.83 -1.45 -6.66
N TYR A 171 -3.24 -1.45 -5.45
CA TYR A 171 -3.43 -0.36 -4.51
C TYR A 171 -2.82 0.95 -5.03
N SER A 172 -1.64 0.94 -5.63
CA SER A 172 -0.95 2.13 -6.13
C SER A 172 -1.77 2.92 -7.15
N ARG A 173 -2.62 2.25 -7.91
CA ARG A 173 -3.51 2.90 -8.88
C ARG A 173 -4.86 3.27 -8.28
N LEU A 174 -5.47 2.37 -7.52
CA LEU A 174 -6.82 2.56 -7.01
C LEU A 174 -6.89 3.45 -5.76
N LYS A 175 -5.80 3.72 -5.06
CA LYS A 175 -5.76 4.63 -3.91
C LYS A 175 -6.33 6.02 -4.20
N TYR A 176 -6.25 6.47 -5.45
CA TYR A 176 -6.83 7.75 -5.90
C TYR A 176 -8.34 7.69 -6.14
N GLU A 177 -8.94 6.51 -6.03
CA GLU A 177 -10.36 6.28 -6.25
C GLU A 177 -11.21 6.38 -4.97
N SER A 178 -10.65 6.78 -3.84
CA SER A 178 -11.41 7.03 -2.61
C SER A 178 -12.15 8.36 -2.66
N GLY A 179 -13.39 8.40 -2.12
CA GLY A 179 -14.17 9.63 -1.95
C GLY A 179 -15.59 9.57 -2.52
N GLY A 180 -16.28 10.72 -2.49
CA GLY A 180 -17.67 10.85 -2.94
C GLY A 180 -17.84 10.90 -4.45
N ARG A 181 -18.89 10.24 -4.93
CA ARG A 181 -19.32 10.20 -6.34
C ARG A 181 -20.71 10.77 -6.46
N ILE A 182 -20.93 11.58 -7.49
CA ILE A 182 -22.25 12.13 -7.79
C ILE A 182 -22.66 11.79 -9.23
N HIS A 183 -23.92 11.36 -9.30
CA HIS A 183 -24.77 11.38 -10.48
C HIS A 183 -26.00 12.25 -10.13
N THR A 184 -27.24 11.78 -10.28
CA THR A 184 -28.43 12.37 -9.63
C THR A 184 -28.48 11.98 -8.15
N SER A 185 -28.05 10.76 -7.84
CA SER A 185 -27.79 10.23 -6.49
C SER A 185 -26.33 10.32 -6.10
N THR A 186 -26.00 9.90 -4.88
CA THR A 186 -24.63 9.89 -4.39
C THR A 186 -24.18 8.47 -4.03
N ALA A 187 -22.88 8.21 -4.18
CA ALA A 187 -22.22 7.02 -3.69
C ALA A 187 -20.86 7.39 -3.10
N THR A 188 -20.35 6.59 -2.20
CA THR A 188 -19.02 6.75 -1.63
C THR A 188 -18.18 5.53 -1.91
N VAL A 189 -16.89 5.73 -2.19
CA VAL A 189 -15.92 4.70 -2.43
C VAL A 189 -14.82 4.82 -1.39
N ALA A 190 -14.56 3.76 -0.65
CA ALA A 190 -13.39 3.63 0.20
C ALA A 190 -12.42 2.64 -0.43
N VAL A 191 -11.14 2.96 -0.37
CA VAL A 191 -10.05 2.16 -0.94
C VAL A 191 -9.02 1.91 0.15
N LEU A 192 -8.88 0.67 0.57
CA LEU A 192 -8.05 0.26 1.69
C LEU A 192 -7.01 -0.77 1.21
N PRO A 193 -5.76 -0.71 1.70
CA PRO A 193 -4.80 -1.77 1.42
C PRO A 193 -5.22 -3.06 2.13
N GLU A 194 -4.98 -4.21 1.49
CA GLU A 194 -5.12 -5.49 2.18
C GLU A 194 -4.06 -5.58 3.28
N VAL A 195 -4.49 -5.81 4.51
CA VAL A 195 -3.61 -5.99 5.66
C VAL A 195 -3.52 -7.45 6.04
N GLU A 196 -2.31 -7.91 6.33
CA GLU A 196 -2.11 -9.26 6.85
C GLU A 196 -2.66 -9.37 8.28
N THR A 197 -3.10 -10.56 8.63
CA THR A 197 -3.56 -10.87 10.00
C THR A 197 -2.37 -10.70 10.94
N VAL A 198 -2.55 -9.92 11.99
CA VAL A 198 -1.50 -9.72 13.00
C VAL A 198 -1.34 -11.00 13.80
N GLU A 199 -0.20 -11.67 13.67
CA GLU A 199 0.22 -12.74 14.56
C GLU A 199 1.16 -12.17 15.63
N VAL A 200 0.72 -12.19 16.89
CA VAL A 200 1.54 -11.74 18.01
C VAL A 200 2.52 -12.85 18.39
N ASN A 201 3.80 -12.60 18.15
CA ASN A 201 4.88 -13.48 18.58
C ASN A 201 5.34 -13.04 19.97
N ILE A 202 5.10 -13.87 20.98
CA ILE A 202 5.46 -13.54 22.37
C ILE A 202 6.90 -13.99 22.64
N ASN A 203 7.75 -13.04 23.03
CA ASN A 203 9.09 -13.35 23.51
C ASN A 203 8.99 -13.89 24.96
N PRO A 204 9.54 -15.08 25.27
CA PRO A 204 9.53 -15.63 26.63
C PRO A 204 10.15 -14.70 27.70
N ASN A 205 11.09 -13.83 27.30
CA ASN A 205 11.72 -12.86 28.20
C ASN A 205 10.78 -11.71 28.63
N ASP A 206 9.71 -11.49 27.89
CA ASP A 206 8.70 -10.47 28.19
C ASP A 206 7.59 -11.00 29.11
N LEU A 207 7.72 -12.25 29.58
CA LEU A 207 6.77 -12.89 30.45
C LEU A 207 7.30 -12.98 31.87
N ARG A 208 6.51 -12.48 32.84
CA ARG A 208 6.70 -12.78 34.25
C ARG A 208 5.69 -13.83 34.67
N ILE A 209 6.18 -14.95 35.19
CA ILE A 209 5.36 -16.09 35.59
C ILE A 209 5.45 -16.21 37.11
N ASP A 210 4.32 -16.00 37.78
CA ASP A 210 4.16 -16.14 39.22
C ASP A 210 3.31 -17.39 39.53
N VAL A 211 3.71 -18.18 40.50
CA VAL A 211 2.95 -19.35 40.97
C VAL A 211 2.39 -19.04 42.34
N PHE A 212 1.16 -19.47 42.57
CA PHE A 212 0.47 -19.25 43.86
C PHE A 212 -0.50 -20.40 44.15
N ARG A 213 -1.02 -20.41 45.38
CA ARG A 213 -2.00 -21.41 45.79
C ARG A 213 -3.33 -21.11 45.20
N SER A 214 -3.98 -22.14 44.61
CA SER A 214 -5.35 -22.01 44.12
C SER A 214 -6.31 -21.73 45.26
N SER A 215 -7.24 -20.80 45.05
CA SER A 215 -8.29 -20.47 45.99
C SER A 215 -9.59 -21.15 45.54
N GLY A 216 -10.24 -21.92 46.44
CA GLY A 216 -11.50 -22.57 46.13
C GLY A 216 -11.91 -23.61 47.21
N ASN A 217 -13.16 -24.07 47.19
CA ASN A 217 -13.62 -25.16 48.02
C ASN A 217 -13.00 -26.48 47.56
N GLY A 218 -11.87 -26.87 48.14
CA GLY A 218 -11.14 -28.09 47.77
C GLY A 218 -10.48 -28.76 48.95
N GLY A 219 -10.15 -30.05 48.82
CA GLY A 219 -9.48 -30.84 49.84
C GLY A 219 -7.97 -30.49 49.97
N GLN A 220 -7.20 -31.34 50.68
CA GLN A 220 -5.76 -31.09 51.01
C GLN A 220 -4.90 -30.71 49.80
N SER A 221 -5.22 -31.19 48.58
CA SER A 221 -4.47 -30.90 47.36
C SER A 221 -4.53 -29.41 46.93
N VAL A 222 -5.65 -28.71 47.19
CA VAL A 222 -5.85 -27.29 46.85
C VAL A 222 -5.11 -26.38 47.85
N ASN A 223 -5.04 -26.82 49.09
CA ASN A 223 -4.48 -26.01 50.16
C ASN A 223 -2.95 -26.17 50.37
N THR A 224 -2.34 -27.19 49.79
CA THR A 224 -0.91 -27.51 50.01
C THR A 224 -0.01 -27.35 48.76
N THR A 225 -0.60 -27.30 47.56
CA THR A 225 0.18 -27.28 46.31
C THR A 225 0.01 -25.95 45.60
N ASP A 226 1.11 -25.30 45.22
CA ASP A 226 1.13 -24.06 44.39
C ASP A 226 0.85 -24.46 42.91
N SER A 227 -0.42 -24.76 42.60
CA SER A 227 -0.83 -25.19 41.25
C SER A 227 -1.34 -24.05 40.34
N ALA A 228 -1.74 -22.94 40.95
CA ALA A 228 -2.24 -21.79 40.19
C ALA A 228 -1.08 -20.99 39.60
N VAL A 229 -1.24 -20.55 38.37
CA VAL A 229 -0.24 -19.79 37.60
C VAL A 229 -0.81 -18.44 37.17
N ARG A 230 -0.03 -17.38 37.37
CA ARG A 230 -0.30 -16.05 36.84
C ARG A 230 0.82 -15.69 35.87
N ILE A 231 0.44 -15.31 34.67
CA ILE A 231 1.39 -14.83 33.63
C ILE A 231 1.09 -13.37 33.37
N THR A 232 2.11 -12.54 33.48
CA THR A 232 2.06 -11.11 33.15
C THR A 232 2.93 -10.85 31.93
N HIS A 233 2.37 -10.27 30.89
CA HIS A 233 3.12 -9.76 29.74
C HIS A 233 3.61 -8.36 30.09
N ILE A 234 4.92 -8.21 30.31
CA ILE A 234 5.54 -6.99 30.84
C ILE A 234 5.27 -5.76 29.95
N PRO A 235 5.44 -5.84 28.60
CA PRO A 235 5.29 -4.68 27.73
C PRO A 235 3.86 -4.12 27.69
N THR A 236 2.83 -4.98 27.75
CA THR A 236 1.42 -4.56 27.66
C THR A 236 0.72 -4.48 29.01
N GLY A 237 1.33 -5.00 30.06
CA GLY A 237 0.71 -5.11 31.40
C GLY A 237 -0.45 -6.11 31.46
N GLU A 238 -0.67 -6.92 30.42
CA GLU A 238 -1.76 -7.92 30.40
C GLU A 238 -1.47 -9.06 31.36
N VAL A 239 -2.47 -9.42 32.18
CA VAL A 239 -2.34 -10.45 33.21
C VAL A 239 -3.36 -11.54 32.98
N VAL A 240 -2.91 -12.78 32.97
CA VAL A 240 -3.77 -13.97 32.91
C VAL A 240 -3.46 -14.89 34.08
N SER A 241 -4.46 -15.35 34.79
CA SER A 241 -4.32 -16.37 35.84
C SER A 241 -5.16 -17.60 35.50
N CYS A 242 -4.58 -18.77 35.70
CA CYS A 242 -5.23 -20.06 35.53
C CYS A 242 -5.03 -20.93 36.77
N GLN A 243 -6.14 -21.48 37.30
CA GLN A 243 -6.14 -22.34 38.47
C GLN A 243 -7.04 -23.57 38.35
N ASP A 244 -7.57 -23.81 37.14
CA ASP A 244 -8.61 -24.83 36.89
C ASP A 244 -8.07 -26.27 36.93
N GLY A 245 -6.76 -26.43 36.63
CA GLY A 245 -6.09 -27.72 36.59
C GLY A 245 -5.37 -28.08 37.91
N LYS A 246 -5.26 -29.35 38.21
CA LYS A 246 -4.47 -29.87 39.34
C LYS A 246 -2.94 -29.81 39.05
N SER A 247 -2.54 -29.58 37.82
CA SER A 247 -1.13 -29.57 37.40
C SER A 247 -0.70 -28.14 37.04
N GLN A 248 0.31 -27.64 37.71
CA GLN A 248 0.96 -26.35 37.45
C GLN A 248 1.38 -26.21 35.96
N LEU A 249 1.93 -27.28 35.37
CA LEU A 249 2.36 -27.27 33.96
C LEU A 249 1.18 -27.05 33.02
N LYS A 250 0.05 -27.74 33.23
CA LYS A 250 -1.18 -27.58 32.44
C LYS A 250 -1.76 -26.19 32.61
N ASN A 251 -1.77 -25.63 33.82
CA ASN A 251 -2.25 -24.29 34.09
C ASN A 251 -1.35 -23.23 33.41
N LYS A 252 -0.04 -23.44 33.36
CA LYS A 252 0.90 -22.59 32.64
C LYS A 252 0.62 -22.59 31.13
N GLU A 253 0.47 -23.78 30.53
CA GLU A 253 0.16 -23.90 29.08
C GLU A 253 -1.17 -23.24 28.74
N GLN A 254 -2.19 -23.45 29.57
CA GLN A 254 -3.50 -22.86 29.37
C GLN A 254 -3.47 -21.31 29.53
N ALA A 255 -2.79 -20.81 30.55
CA ALA A 255 -2.61 -19.38 30.76
C ALA A 255 -1.85 -18.72 29.60
N LEU A 256 -0.83 -19.37 29.03
CA LEU A 256 -0.13 -18.91 27.83
C LEU A 256 -1.07 -18.84 26.63
N LYS A 257 -1.85 -19.88 26.37
CA LYS A 257 -2.84 -19.88 25.25
C LYS A 257 -3.84 -18.74 25.38
N ILE A 258 -4.35 -18.51 26.60
CA ILE A 258 -5.31 -17.42 26.84
C ILE A 258 -4.62 -16.06 26.65
N LEU A 259 -3.36 -15.91 27.11
CA LEU A 259 -2.60 -14.68 26.93
C LEU A 259 -2.37 -14.38 25.44
N VAL A 260 -1.92 -15.37 24.65
CA VAL A 260 -1.73 -15.24 23.19
C VAL A 260 -3.04 -14.79 22.53
N ALA A 261 -4.17 -15.46 22.86
CA ALA A 261 -5.47 -15.10 22.30
C ALA A 261 -5.87 -13.65 22.65
N ARG A 262 -5.71 -13.22 23.90
CA ARG A 262 -6.03 -11.84 24.32
C ARG A 262 -5.15 -10.80 23.64
N LEU A 263 -3.85 -11.07 23.49
CA LEU A 263 -2.94 -10.16 22.81
C LEU A 263 -3.25 -10.07 21.31
N ASN A 264 -3.60 -11.19 20.66
CA ASN A 264 -4.06 -11.21 19.28
C ASN A 264 -5.36 -10.43 19.12
N ASP A 265 -6.36 -10.65 19.97
CA ASP A 265 -7.63 -9.93 19.94
C ASP A 265 -7.42 -8.42 20.10
N LYS A 266 -6.51 -8.02 21.01
CA LYS A 266 -6.18 -6.60 21.21
C LYS A 266 -5.48 -5.99 20.00
N ALA A 267 -4.52 -6.69 19.41
CA ALA A 267 -3.82 -6.24 18.20
C ALA A 267 -4.77 -6.13 17.00
N ILE A 268 -5.68 -7.10 16.82
CA ILE A 268 -6.72 -7.06 15.79
C ILE A 268 -7.69 -5.90 16.03
N ALA A 269 -8.09 -5.65 17.29
CA ALA A 269 -8.96 -4.53 17.62
C ALA A 269 -8.31 -3.16 17.33
N GLU A 270 -7.01 -3.02 17.62
CA GLU A 270 -6.25 -1.81 17.33
C GLU A 270 -6.12 -1.60 15.82
N GLN A 271 -5.76 -2.63 15.06
CA GLN A 271 -5.72 -2.62 13.60
C GLN A 271 -7.08 -2.24 12.98
N ASN A 272 -8.16 -2.84 13.47
CA ASN A 272 -9.52 -2.53 13.02
C ASN A 272 -9.93 -1.09 13.31
N LYS A 273 -9.45 -0.52 14.43
CA LYS A 273 -9.69 0.89 14.77
C LYS A 273 -9.01 1.83 13.79
N ASP A 274 -7.77 1.52 13.41
CA ASP A 274 -7.02 2.31 12.43
C ASP A 274 -7.67 2.23 11.04
N ILE A 275 -8.04 1.03 10.60
CA ILE A 275 -8.78 0.83 9.34
C ILE A 275 -10.12 1.58 9.36
N ALA A 276 -10.85 1.54 10.48
CA ALA A 276 -12.12 2.27 10.61
C ALA A 276 -11.93 3.78 10.56
N ALA A 277 -10.85 4.30 11.14
CA ALA A 277 -10.51 5.72 11.09
C ALA A 277 -10.13 6.14 9.65
N GLU A 278 -9.32 5.36 8.96
CA GLU A 278 -8.96 5.58 7.55
C GLU A 278 -10.20 5.54 6.65
N ARG A 279 -11.05 4.51 6.78
CA ARG A 279 -12.32 4.42 6.06
C ARG A 279 -13.20 5.66 6.30
N LYS A 280 -13.32 6.11 7.55
CA LYS A 280 -14.11 7.28 7.90
C LYS A 280 -13.56 8.55 7.25
N SER A 281 -12.24 8.72 7.19
CA SER A 281 -11.61 9.88 6.55
C SER A 281 -11.85 9.91 5.04
N GLN A 282 -11.89 8.75 4.38
CA GLN A 282 -12.12 8.63 2.94
C GLN A 282 -13.58 8.83 2.53
N VAL A 283 -14.52 8.37 3.35
CA VAL A 283 -15.97 8.39 3.05
C VAL A 283 -16.62 9.74 3.44
N GLY A 284 -16.07 10.42 4.44
CA GLY A 284 -16.65 11.66 4.97
C GLY A 284 -18.09 11.48 5.48
N THR A 285 -18.95 12.42 5.21
CA THR A 285 -20.39 12.36 5.53
C THR A 285 -21.22 11.70 4.42
N GLY A 286 -20.66 11.52 3.22
CA GLY A 286 -21.39 11.08 2.03
C GLY A 286 -22.31 12.15 1.43
N ASP A 287 -22.19 13.38 1.89
CA ASP A 287 -22.97 14.50 1.38
C ASP A 287 -22.53 14.92 -0.02
N ARG A 288 -23.49 15.51 -0.77
CA ARG A 288 -23.24 15.99 -2.13
C ARG A 288 -22.15 17.07 -2.21
N SER A 289 -21.88 17.78 -1.13
CA SER A 289 -20.84 18.80 -1.04
C SER A 289 -19.41 18.22 -1.04
N GLU A 290 -19.23 16.99 -0.58
CA GLU A 290 -17.94 16.30 -0.48
C GLU A 290 -17.55 15.52 -1.73
N ARG A 291 -18.18 15.85 -2.86
CA ARG A 291 -17.90 15.17 -4.13
C ARG A 291 -16.47 15.41 -4.60
N ILE A 292 -15.83 14.33 -5.04
CA ILE A 292 -14.57 14.43 -5.78
C ILE A 292 -14.79 14.25 -7.29
N ARG A 293 -15.83 13.49 -7.69
CA ARG A 293 -16.09 13.20 -9.11
C ARG A 293 -17.57 13.22 -9.43
N THR A 294 -17.92 13.79 -10.58
CA THR A 294 -19.30 13.86 -11.08
C THR A 294 -19.43 13.06 -12.39
N TYR A 295 -20.46 12.24 -12.45
CA TYR A 295 -20.86 11.45 -13.61
C TYR A 295 -22.12 12.09 -14.22
N ASN A 296 -22.01 12.62 -15.43
CA ASN A 296 -23.13 13.29 -16.11
C ASN A 296 -23.55 12.46 -17.33
N PHE A 297 -24.57 11.62 -17.16
CA PHE A 297 -25.09 10.74 -18.21
C PHE A 297 -25.69 11.53 -19.40
N PRO A 298 -26.53 12.57 -19.20
CA PRO A 298 -27.06 13.32 -20.33
C PRO A 298 -26.00 13.96 -21.21
N GLN A 299 -24.85 14.32 -20.67
CA GLN A 299 -23.74 14.93 -21.41
C GLN A 299 -22.63 13.92 -21.75
N GLY A 300 -22.75 12.66 -21.36
CA GLY A 300 -21.75 11.62 -21.61
C GLY A 300 -20.37 11.95 -21.03
N ARG A 301 -20.29 12.71 -19.92
CA ARG A 301 -19.03 13.17 -19.33
C ARG A 301 -18.83 12.72 -17.90
N VAL A 302 -17.58 12.55 -17.53
CA VAL A 302 -17.11 12.39 -16.16
C VAL A 302 -16.10 13.49 -15.83
N SER A 303 -16.24 14.14 -14.68
CA SER A 303 -15.37 15.24 -14.25
C SER A 303 -14.81 14.95 -12.87
N ASP A 304 -13.49 14.99 -12.74
CA ASP A 304 -12.80 14.94 -11.43
C ASP A 304 -12.47 16.36 -10.99
N HIS A 305 -13.04 16.75 -9.85
CA HIS A 305 -12.93 18.12 -9.35
C HIS A 305 -11.61 18.41 -8.64
N ARG A 306 -10.86 17.38 -8.27
CA ARG A 306 -9.54 17.54 -7.62
C ARG A 306 -8.51 18.11 -8.60
N ILE A 307 -8.59 17.71 -9.86
CA ILE A 307 -7.65 18.09 -10.92
C ILE A 307 -8.31 18.86 -12.07
N ASN A 308 -9.61 19.19 -11.93
CA ASN A 308 -10.41 19.87 -12.95
C ASN A 308 -10.37 19.19 -14.35
N LEU A 309 -10.21 17.85 -14.38
CA LEU A 309 -10.21 17.07 -15.61
C LEU A 309 -11.61 16.60 -15.95
N THR A 310 -12.01 16.80 -17.20
CA THR A 310 -13.30 16.31 -17.75
C THR A 310 -13.05 15.45 -18.96
N LEU A 311 -13.57 14.22 -18.94
CA LEU A 311 -13.55 13.27 -20.06
C LEU A 311 -14.95 13.08 -20.62
N TYR A 312 -15.08 13.17 -21.95
CA TYR A 312 -16.36 13.02 -22.69
C TYR A 312 -16.53 11.60 -23.22
N LYS A 313 -16.26 10.60 -22.39
CA LYS A 313 -16.34 9.17 -22.73
C LYS A 313 -16.92 8.36 -21.58
N LEU A 314 -18.05 8.82 -21.02
CA LEU A 314 -18.64 8.24 -19.81
C LEU A 314 -18.93 6.74 -19.94
N ASP A 315 -19.47 6.29 -21.09
CA ASP A 315 -19.80 4.87 -21.30
C ASP A 315 -18.55 3.98 -21.27
N SER A 316 -17.48 4.41 -21.94
CA SER A 316 -16.19 3.73 -21.91
C SER A 316 -15.59 3.73 -20.49
N PHE A 317 -15.73 4.85 -19.79
CA PHE A 317 -15.26 5.01 -18.41
C PHE A 317 -15.97 4.03 -17.47
N LEU A 318 -17.30 3.91 -17.58
CA LEU A 318 -18.10 2.94 -16.81
C LEU A 318 -17.84 1.49 -17.23
N ASP A 319 -17.30 1.25 -18.43
CA ASP A 319 -16.82 -0.06 -18.86
C ASP A 319 -15.34 -0.32 -18.47
N GLY A 320 -14.80 0.46 -17.55
CA GLY A 320 -13.49 0.27 -16.94
C GLY A 320 -12.33 0.94 -17.66
N ASP A 321 -12.56 1.87 -18.61
CA ASP A 321 -11.50 2.67 -19.23
C ASP A 321 -11.21 3.91 -18.39
N ILE A 322 -10.63 3.70 -17.20
CA ILE A 322 -10.37 4.75 -16.19
C ILE A 322 -8.89 5.16 -16.10
N ASP A 323 -8.01 4.54 -16.89
CA ASP A 323 -6.57 4.78 -16.81
C ASP A 323 -6.18 6.23 -17.03
N GLU A 324 -6.76 6.91 -18.02
CA GLU A 324 -6.46 8.32 -18.31
C GLU A 324 -6.69 9.24 -17.09
N MET A 325 -7.79 9.00 -16.38
CA MET A 325 -8.10 9.74 -15.14
C MET A 325 -7.13 9.41 -14.01
N ILE A 326 -6.80 8.13 -13.83
CA ILE A 326 -5.86 7.67 -12.81
C ILE A 326 -4.46 8.20 -13.10
N ASP A 327 -4.00 8.15 -14.34
CA ASP A 327 -2.68 8.63 -14.73
C ASP A 327 -2.54 10.15 -14.52
N ALA A 328 -3.60 10.91 -14.80
CA ALA A 328 -3.65 12.34 -14.51
C ALA A 328 -3.55 12.62 -12.99
N LEU A 329 -4.28 11.85 -12.16
CA LEU A 329 -4.22 11.97 -10.70
C LEU A 329 -2.83 11.61 -10.15
N ILE A 330 -2.21 10.56 -10.68
CA ILE A 330 -0.84 10.17 -10.33
C ILE A 330 0.13 11.30 -10.67
N THR A 331 0.01 11.90 -11.86
CA THR A 331 0.89 12.99 -12.31
C THR A 331 0.79 14.20 -11.40
N VAL A 332 -0.42 14.59 -11.01
CA VAL A 332 -0.64 15.71 -10.08
C VAL A 332 -0.04 15.41 -8.71
N ASP A 333 -0.31 14.23 -8.13
CA ASP A 333 0.27 13.81 -6.84
C ASP A 333 1.81 13.80 -6.87
N GLN A 334 2.40 13.30 -7.95
CA GLN A 334 3.87 13.34 -8.13
C GLN A 334 4.40 14.76 -8.22
N THR A 335 3.70 15.64 -8.95
CA THR A 335 4.08 17.05 -9.09
C THR A 335 4.02 17.79 -7.76
N GLU A 336 2.97 17.58 -6.98
CA GLU A 336 2.82 18.16 -5.63
C GLU A 336 3.93 17.66 -4.68
N LYS A 337 4.23 16.36 -4.71
CA LYS A 337 5.32 15.79 -3.92
C LYS A 337 6.69 16.33 -4.33
N MET A 338 6.93 16.52 -5.63
CA MET A 338 8.17 17.15 -6.12
C MET A 338 8.30 18.60 -5.67
N ALA A 339 7.20 19.35 -5.64
CA ALA A 339 7.20 20.75 -5.19
C ALA A 339 7.44 20.89 -3.67
N SER A 340 7.23 19.81 -2.90
CA SER A 340 7.43 19.79 -1.44
C SER A 340 8.83 19.34 -1.00
N ILE A 341 9.69 18.91 -1.94
CA ILE A 341 11.10 18.51 -1.74
C ILE A 341 12.05 19.67 -2.05
#